data_defd38d54f29148504559df573ed389a
#
_entry.id   defd38d54f29148504559df573ed389a
#
_cell.length_a   1.000
_cell.length_b   1.000
_cell.length_c   1.000
_cell.angle_alpha   90.00
_cell.angle_beta   90.00
_cell.angle_gamma   90.00
#
_symmetry.space_group_name_H-M   'P 1'
#
loop_
_entity.id
_entity.type
_entity.pdbx_description
1 polymer ?
#
loop_
_entity_poly.entity_id
_entity_poly.type
_entity_poly.pdbx_seq_one_letter_code
_entity_poly.pdbx_strand_id
1 'polypeptide(L)'
;MFGLFRKSSQAERDRAAAIKQMVREILALGEETTISVSEIQCGDAACPGTETVILVMQPGVKTRAYKVLAPLLEVERAEVEQALAG
;
A
#
# COMPACT_ATOMS: atom_id res chain seq x y z
N MET A 1 25.67 -10.50 -3.90
CA MET A 1 25.16 -10.16 -4.10
C MET A 1 24.35 -9.78 -4.14
N PHE A 2 24.14 -9.63 -3.94
CA PHE A 2 23.56 -9.31 -4.05
C PHE A 2 22.73 -8.60 -4.11
N GLY A 3 22.51 -8.18 -3.90
CA GLY A 3 22.02 -6.80 -3.83
C GLY A 3 20.87 -6.43 -4.70
N LEU A 4 20.37 -7.33 -5.41
CA LEU A 4 19.24 -7.09 -6.28
C LEU A 4 17.94 -6.89 -5.51
N PHE A 5 17.88 -7.46 -4.31
CA PHE A 5 16.67 -7.34 -3.50
C PHE A 5 16.97 -6.48 -2.30
N ARG A 6 16.30 -5.36 -2.24
CA ARG A 6 16.32 -4.56 -1.03
C ARG A 6 15.39 -5.21 -0.02
N LYS A 7 15.95 -5.53 1.12
CA LYS A 7 15.11 -5.94 2.22
C LYS A 7 14.37 -4.72 2.73
N SER A 8 13.07 -4.88 2.95
CA SER A 8 12.33 -3.83 3.61
C SER A 8 12.87 -3.64 5.02
N SER A 9 13.01 -2.41 5.45
CA SER A 9 13.39 -2.11 6.81
C SER A 9 12.26 -2.51 7.76
N GLN A 10 12.58 -2.63 9.04
CA GLN A 10 11.55 -2.93 10.04
C GLN A 10 10.48 -1.82 10.05
N ALA A 11 10.93 -0.56 9.91
CA ALA A 11 9.99 0.56 9.87
C ALA A 11 9.03 0.44 8.69
N GLU A 12 9.54 0.03 7.54
CA GLU A 12 8.68 -0.14 6.37
C GLU A 12 7.70 -1.29 6.56
N ARG A 13 8.14 -2.41 7.12
CA ARG A 13 7.26 -3.53 7.40
C ARG A 13 6.18 -3.15 8.40
N ASP A 14 6.55 -2.40 9.42
CA ASP A 14 5.59 -1.95 10.43
C ASP A 14 4.57 -1.00 9.83
N ARG A 15 5.00 -0.10 8.96
CA ARG A 15 4.09 0.83 8.30
C ARG A 15 3.15 0.08 7.36
N ALA A 16 3.67 -0.89 6.62
CA ALA A 16 2.82 -1.68 5.72
C ALA A 16 1.76 -2.44 6.51
N ALA A 17 2.13 -3.00 7.66
CA ALA A 17 1.17 -3.70 8.50
C ALA A 17 0.11 -2.73 9.04
N ALA A 18 0.52 -1.53 9.43
CA ALA A 18 -0.41 -0.52 9.92
C ALA A 18 -1.38 -0.10 8.81
N ILE A 19 -0.88 0.08 7.59
CA ILE A 19 -1.74 0.45 6.47
C ILE A 19 -2.75 -0.65 6.16
N LYS A 20 -2.32 -1.91 6.18
CA LYS A 20 -3.25 -3.03 5.99
C LYS A 20 -4.36 -3.01 7.01
N GLN A 21 -4.02 -2.74 8.26
CA GLN A 21 -5.01 -2.68 9.32
C GLN A 21 -5.97 -1.52 9.10
N MET A 22 -5.46 -0.36 8.70
CA MET A 22 -6.31 0.79 8.39
C MET A 22 -7.31 0.46 7.28
N VAL A 23 -6.83 -0.18 6.21
CA VAL A 23 -7.68 -0.54 5.08
C VAL A 23 -8.78 -1.50 5.53
N ARG A 24 -8.41 -2.50 6.34
CA ARG A 24 -9.38 -3.46 6.85
C ARG A 24 -10.47 -2.76 7.66
N GLU A 25 -10.07 -1.80 8.49
CA GLU A 25 -11.02 -1.07 9.32
C GLU A 25 -11.90 -0.14 8.49
N ILE A 26 -11.29 0.62 7.58
CA ILE A 26 -12.03 1.62 6.80
C ILE A 26 -13.05 0.94 5.88
N LEU A 27 -12.68 -0.16 5.25
CA LEU A 27 -13.55 -0.86 4.31
C LEU A 27 -14.32 -1.99 4.98
N ALA A 28 -14.14 -2.21 6.28
CA ALA A 28 -14.83 -3.27 7.04
C ALA A 28 -14.63 -4.64 6.40
N LEU A 29 -13.37 -5.00 6.14
CA LEU A 29 -13.05 -6.24 5.43
C LEU A 29 -12.85 -7.39 6.40
N GLY A 30 -13.27 -8.60 5.98
CA GLY A 30 -13.10 -9.81 6.76
C GLY A 30 -11.71 -10.41 6.59
N GLU A 31 -11.47 -11.50 7.33
CA GLU A 31 -10.16 -12.16 7.33
C GLU A 31 -9.86 -12.87 6.02
N GLU A 32 -10.89 -13.21 5.25
CA GLU A 32 -10.69 -13.89 3.97
C GLU A 32 -10.16 -12.93 2.92
N THR A 33 -10.16 -11.63 3.18
CA THR A 33 -9.64 -10.63 2.26
C THR A 33 -8.13 -10.48 2.45
N THR A 34 -7.40 -10.53 1.35
CA THR A 34 -5.96 -10.31 1.36
C THR A 34 -5.67 -8.87 0.95
N ILE A 35 -4.85 -8.21 1.73
CA ILE A 35 -4.44 -6.84 1.44
C ILE A 35 -2.93 -6.82 1.24
N SER A 36 -2.49 -6.26 0.13
CA SER A 36 -1.08 -6.14 -0.17
C SER A 36 -0.72 -4.65 -0.22
N VAL A 37 0.39 -4.29 0.41
CA VAL A 37 0.89 -2.92 0.40
C VAL A 37 2.32 -2.96 -0.11
N SER A 38 2.58 -2.23 -1.18
CA SER A 38 3.89 -2.22 -1.81
C SER A 38 4.29 -0.79 -2.13
N GLU A 39 5.59 -0.54 -2.07
CA GLU A 39 6.13 0.74 -2.50
C GLU A 39 6.80 0.52 -3.85
N ILE A 40 6.48 1.36 -4.82
CA ILE A 40 7.08 1.26 -6.14
C ILE A 40 7.69 2.59 -6.53
N GLN A 41 8.75 2.52 -7.32
CA GLN A 41 9.35 3.70 -7.89
C GLN A 41 8.66 4.03 -9.19
N CYS A 42 8.32 5.31 -9.35
CA CYS A 42 7.75 5.77 -10.59
C CYS A 42 8.88 6.06 -11.57
N GLY A 43 8.80 5.47 -12.76
CA GLY A 43 9.82 5.70 -13.77
C GLY A 43 9.53 6.85 -14.68
N ASP A 44 8.43 7.56 -14.45
CA ASP A 44 7.99 8.65 -15.29
C ASP A 44 8.51 9.97 -14.75
N ALA A 45 9.03 10.82 -15.63
CA ALA A 45 9.56 12.11 -15.23
C ALA A 45 8.51 13.01 -14.58
N ALA A 46 7.24 12.80 -14.91
CA ALA A 46 6.14 13.56 -14.31
C ALA A 46 5.77 13.09 -12.91
N CYS A 47 6.33 11.97 -12.48
CA CYS A 47 5.97 11.35 -11.22
C CYS A 47 6.86 11.91 -10.10
N PRO A 48 6.32 12.11 -8.88
CA PRO A 48 7.13 12.66 -7.79
C PRO A 48 8.13 11.67 -7.20
N GLY A 49 8.25 10.47 -7.74
CA GLY A 49 9.24 9.51 -7.29
C GLY A 49 8.63 8.20 -6.86
N THR A 50 8.35 8.06 -5.57
CA THR A 50 7.85 6.80 -5.03
C THR A 50 6.38 6.88 -4.73
N GLU A 51 5.65 5.80 -5.00
CA GLU A 51 4.26 5.73 -4.61
C GLU A 51 3.97 4.42 -3.90
N THR A 52 2.91 4.42 -3.10
CA THR A 52 2.48 3.25 -2.35
C THR A 52 1.23 2.69 -3.00
N VAL A 53 1.24 1.39 -3.31
CA VAL A 53 0.12 0.72 -3.95
C VAL A 53 -0.52 -0.24 -2.95
N ILE A 54 -1.83 -0.13 -2.82
CA ILE A 54 -2.63 -0.98 -1.94
C ILE A 54 -3.52 -1.85 -2.82
N LEU A 55 -3.39 -3.16 -2.68
CA LEU A 55 -4.23 -4.10 -3.41
C LEU A 55 -5.18 -4.78 -2.44
N VAL A 56 -6.45 -4.81 -2.79
CA VAL A 56 -7.47 -5.47 -1.99
C VAL A 56 -8.01 -6.64 -2.81
N MET A 57 -7.78 -7.86 -2.33
CA MET A 57 -8.13 -9.08 -3.04
C MET A 57 -9.14 -9.87 -2.22
N GLN A 58 -10.38 -9.88 -2.68
CA GLN A 58 -11.46 -10.60 -2.03
C GLN A 58 -11.84 -11.82 -2.87
N PRO A 59 -12.18 -12.96 -2.24
CA PRO A 59 -12.59 -14.13 -3.01
C PRO A 59 -13.78 -13.82 -3.91
N GLY A 60 -13.69 -14.20 -5.17
CA GLY A 60 -14.77 -14.03 -6.10
C GLY A 60 -15.01 -12.61 -6.57
N VAL A 61 -14.14 -11.69 -6.22
CA VAL A 61 -14.27 -10.28 -6.59
C VAL A 61 -12.98 -9.84 -7.26
N LYS A 62 -13.10 -8.95 -8.25
CA LYS A 62 -11.92 -8.41 -8.90
C LYS A 62 -11.03 -7.68 -7.91
N THR A 63 -9.72 -7.84 -8.08
CA THR A 63 -8.75 -7.12 -7.27
C THR A 63 -8.91 -5.63 -7.49
N ARG A 64 -8.94 -4.89 -6.41
CA ARG A 64 -8.99 -3.43 -6.47
C ARG A 64 -7.64 -2.87 -6.08
N ALA A 65 -7.20 -1.84 -6.81
CA ALA A 65 -5.92 -1.20 -6.56
C ALA A 65 -6.15 0.26 -6.20
N TYR A 66 -5.44 0.70 -5.19
CA TYR A 66 -5.47 2.09 -4.74
C TYR A 66 -4.04 2.58 -4.64
N LYS A 67 -3.83 3.86 -4.92
CA LYS A 67 -2.51 4.44 -4.90
C LYS A 67 -2.45 5.65 -4.00
N VAL A 68 -1.35 5.75 -3.26
CA VAL A 68 -1.02 6.94 -2.49
C VAL A 68 0.28 7.49 -3.08
N LEU A 69 0.26 8.74 -3.49
CA LEU A 69 1.42 9.37 -4.15
C LEU A 69 2.42 9.85 -3.09
N ALA A 70 2.94 8.91 -2.32
CA ALA A 70 3.90 9.19 -1.27
C ALA A 70 4.69 7.92 -0.97
N PRO A 71 5.92 8.07 -0.47
CA PRO A 71 6.68 6.92 -0.01
C PRO A 71 5.96 6.23 1.15
N LEU A 72 6.21 4.94 1.28
CA LEU A 72 5.53 4.11 2.28
C LEU A 72 5.60 4.71 3.68
N LEU A 73 6.78 5.19 4.08
CA LEU A 73 6.97 5.70 5.44
C LEU A 73 6.30 7.05 5.67
N GLU A 74 5.80 7.69 4.61
CA GLU A 74 5.11 8.96 4.73
C GLU A 74 3.60 8.84 4.62
N VAL A 75 3.10 7.61 4.38
CA VAL A 75 1.67 7.39 4.26
C VAL A 75 1.04 7.39 5.64
N GLU A 76 0.04 8.26 5.82
CA GLU A 76 -0.69 8.37 7.06
C GLU A 76 -2.15 8.03 6.82
N ARG A 77 -2.91 7.93 7.90
CA ARG A 77 -4.31 7.51 7.79
C ARG A 77 -5.12 8.39 6.84
N ALA A 78 -4.85 9.70 6.88
CA ALA A 78 -5.59 10.63 6.02
C ALA A 78 -5.39 10.30 4.54
N GLU A 79 -4.15 9.98 4.14
CA GLU A 79 -3.89 9.62 2.76
C GLU A 79 -4.56 8.30 2.38
N VAL A 80 -4.57 7.35 3.31
CA VAL A 80 -5.24 6.08 3.07
C VAL A 80 -6.73 6.29 2.89
N GLU A 81 -7.35 7.06 3.77
CA GLU A 81 -8.77 7.34 3.68
C GLU A 81 -9.12 8.02 2.35
N GLN A 82 -8.30 8.97 1.94
CA GLN A 82 -8.51 9.66 0.67
C GLN A 82 -8.40 8.71 -0.51
N ALA A 83 -7.39 7.84 -0.50
CA ALA A 83 -7.18 6.90 -1.59
C ALA A 83 -8.35 5.92 -1.70
N LEU A 84 -8.87 5.46 -0.58
CA LEU A 84 -9.96 4.49 -0.57
C LEU A 84 -11.31 5.12 -0.93
N ALA A 85 -11.45 6.43 -0.73
CA ALA A 85 -12.68 7.13 -1.07
C ALA A 85 -12.77 7.48 -2.54
N GLY A 86 -11.64 7.52 -3.22
CA GLY A 86 -11.58 7.91 -4.63
C GLY A 86 -11.82 6.77 -5.60
#